data_b1adb4e0db810a74e0a8eec1b12e09e8
#
_entry.id   b1adb4e0db810a74e0a8eec1b12e09e8
#
_cell.length_a   1.000
_cell.length_b   1.000
_cell.length_c   1.000
_cell.angle_alpha   90.00
_cell.angle_beta   90.00
_cell.angle_gamma   90.00
#
_symmetry.space_group_name_H-M   'P 1'
#
loop_
_entity.id
_entity.type
_entity.pdbx_description
1 polymer ?
#
loop_
_entity_poly.entity_id
_entity_poly.type
_entity_poly.pdbx_seq_one_letter_code
_entity_poly.pdbx_strand_id
1 'polypeptide(L)'
;MNVSALHVESEALLDNPIWNSLATRHAHLAIGADIGHGLARRYPADIGPLSAVQELNSEAYADLAAIVPEGDVAVLFLEHSPEIPAGWQLLRDGTLVQMVCPTVPDGPSLAEAILPMTSADFPEMVTLANLTEPGPFRDHTARLGGFVGIRVNGRLAAMAGRRLAPTGFAEVSAVCTHPDFRGRGYAQALVAAVTRDIHSEGRTPFLTSFEANTGAVRIYQQVGFIHRRTFQLAVLKPPSPV
;
A
#
# COMPACT_ATOMS: atom_id res chain seq x y z
N MET A 1 10.29 -21.35 -23.53
CA MET A 1 10.41 -20.72 -22.20
C MET A 1 9.22 -21.19 -21.37
N ASN A 2 9.49 -21.70 -20.16
CA ASN A 2 8.47 -22.37 -19.35
C ASN A 2 7.58 -21.31 -18.68
N VAL A 3 6.29 -21.28 -18.98
CA VAL A 3 5.29 -20.32 -18.46
C VAL A 3 5.28 -20.31 -16.91
N SER A 4 5.58 -21.46 -16.28
CA SER A 4 5.70 -21.60 -14.83
C SER A 4 6.89 -20.82 -14.23
N ALA A 5 8.03 -20.76 -14.92
CA ALA A 5 9.22 -20.04 -14.46
C ALA A 5 9.03 -18.52 -14.53
N LEU A 6 8.39 -18.01 -15.58
CA LEU A 6 8.04 -16.59 -15.73
C LEU A 6 7.03 -16.13 -14.66
N HIS A 7 6.13 -17.02 -14.21
CA HIS A 7 5.18 -16.69 -13.13
C HIS A 7 5.90 -16.58 -11.79
N VAL A 8 6.84 -17.47 -11.49
CA VAL A 8 7.60 -17.48 -10.22
C VAL A 8 8.53 -16.25 -10.13
N GLU A 9 9.26 -15.92 -11.21
CA GLU A 9 10.13 -14.74 -11.24
C GLU A 9 9.34 -13.42 -11.09
N SER A 10 8.15 -13.37 -11.68
CA SER A 10 7.27 -12.21 -11.57
C SER A 10 6.73 -12.03 -10.15
N GLU A 11 6.37 -13.10 -9.46
CA GLU A 11 5.85 -13.04 -8.08
C GLU A 11 6.91 -12.62 -7.04
N ALA A 12 8.20 -12.88 -7.29
CA ALA A 12 9.28 -12.42 -6.42
C ALA A 12 9.34 -10.88 -6.28
N LEU A 13 8.79 -10.14 -7.25
CA LEU A 13 8.66 -8.68 -7.15
C LEU A 13 7.74 -8.24 -6.01
N LEU A 14 6.82 -9.11 -5.57
CA LEU A 14 5.96 -8.86 -4.43
C LEU A 14 6.64 -9.13 -3.08
N ASP A 15 7.87 -9.67 -3.06
CA ASP A 15 8.63 -9.92 -1.83
C ASP A 15 9.20 -8.62 -1.23
N ASN A 16 9.43 -7.61 -2.08
CA ASN A 16 9.73 -6.25 -1.64
C ASN A 16 8.93 -5.25 -2.50
N PRO A 17 7.60 -5.16 -2.30
CA PRO A 17 6.72 -4.43 -3.21
C PRO A 17 6.97 -2.92 -3.20
N ILE A 18 7.42 -2.35 -2.07
CA ILE A 18 7.77 -0.93 -1.97
C ILE A 18 9.01 -0.65 -2.82
N TRP A 19 10.09 -1.43 -2.64
CA TRP A 19 11.31 -1.31 -3.42
C TRP A 19 11.03 -1.44 -4.91
N ASN A 20 10.33 -2.50 -5.30
CA ASN A 20 10.06 -2.78 -6.70
C ASN A 20 9.11 -1.75 -7.35
N SER A 21 8.22 -1.12 -6.60
CA SER A 21 7.45 0.04 -7.08
C SER A 21 8.35 1.24 -7.35
N LEU A 22 9.22 1.59 -6.39
CA LEU A 22 10.15 2.73 -6.46
C LEU A 22 11.31 2.49 -7.43
N ALA A 23 11.58 1.24 -7.80
CA ALA A 23 12.57 0.89 -8.82
C ALA A 23 11.98 0.89 -10.26
N THR A 24 10.65 0.89 -10.40
CA THR A 24 9.98 0.73 -11.69
C THR A 24 8.96 1.85 -11.94
N ARG A 25 7.67 1.59 -11.80
CA ARG A 25 6.61 2.56 -12.18
C ARG A 25 6.63 3.86 -11.36
N HIS A 26 7.06 3.81 -10.12
CA HIS A 26 7.19 4.97 -9.25
C HIS A 26 8.63 5.48 -9.13
N ALA A 27 9.53 5.12 -10.05
CA ALA A 27 10.92 5.56 -10.02
C ALA A 27 11.06 7.10 -10.00
N HIS A 28 10.14 7.81 -10.67
CA HIS A 28 10.07 9.28 -10.68
C HIS A 28 9.69 9.89 -9.32
N LEU A 29 9.19 9.10 -8.38
CA LEU A 29 8.86 9.50 -7.00
C LEU A 29 9.90 9.00 -5.99
N ALA A 30 10.87 8.20 -6.43
CA ALA A 30 11.82 7.59 -5.53
C ALA A 30 12.82 8.62 -4.99
N ILE A 31 12.91 8.74 -3.67
CA ILE A 31 13.98 9.43 -2.97
C ILE A 31 14.97 8.38 -2.50
N GLY A 32 16.28 8.62 -2.68
CA GLY A 32 17.37 7.79 -2.17
C GLY A 32 18.12 6.97 -3.21
N ALA A 33 17.68 6.95 -4.47
CA ALA A 33 18.38 6.21 -5.52
C ALA A 33 19.85 6.65 -5.72
N ASP A 34 20.13 7.94 -5.50
CA ASP A 34 21.44 8.57 -5.69
C ASP A 34 22.08 9.00 -4.36
N ILE A 35 21.61 8.50 -3.21
CA ILE A 35 22.10 8.85 -1.88
C ILE A 35 22.81 7.65 -1.27
N GLY A 36 24.02 7.88 -0.74
CA GLY A 36 24.86 6.84 -0.17
C GLY A 36 25.21 5.76 -1.20
N HIS A 37 24.90 4.52 -0.89
CA HIS A 37 25.09 3.37 -1.79
C HIS A 37 23.85 3.07 -2.64
N GLY A 38 22.75 3.86 -2.50
CA GLY A 38 21.49 3.65 -3.20
C GLY A 38 20.71 2.43 -2.72
N LEU A 39 21.00 1.96 -1.49
CA LEU A 39 20.41 0.75 -0.91
C LEU A 39 19.09 0.99 -0.19
N ALA A 40 18.64 2.25 -0.07
CA ALA A 40 17.38 2.62 0.51
C ALA A 40 16.59 3.51 -0.44
N ARG A 41 15.27 3.39 -0.41
CA ARG A 41 14.32 4.23 -1.16
C ARG A 41 13.10 4.54 -0.31
N ARG A 42 12.52 5.71 -0.54
CA ARG A 42 11.25 6.09 0.07
C ARG A 42 10.39 6.93 -0.88
N TYR A 43 9.11 7.01 -0.56
CA TYR A 43 8.23 8.01 -1.16
C TYR A 43 8.47 9.40 -0.56
N PRO A 44 8.14 10.50 -1.29
CA PRO A 44 8.09 11.85 -0.73
C PRO A 44 7.25 11.92 0.54
N ALA A 45 7.63 12.80 1.46
CA ALA A 45 6.99 12.90 2.77
C ALA A 45 5.50 13.23 2.68
N ASP A 46 5.09 14.01 1.70
CA ASP A 46 3.69 14.38 1.46
C ASP A 46 2.84 13.25 0.85
N ILE A 47 3.48 12.23 0.30
CA ILE A 47 2.83 11.01 -0.19
C ILE A 47 2.69 9.97 0.92
N GLY A 48 3.78 9.74 1.69
CA GLY A 48 3.72 8.79 2.79
C GLY A 48 5.08 8.31 3.28
N PRO A 49 5.13 7.63 4.43
CA PRO A 49 6.36 7.17 5.07
C PRO A 49 6.87 5.83 4.52
N LEU A 50 6.22 5.26 3.49
CA LEU A 50 6.61 3.96 2.95
C LEU A 50 8.04 4.04 2.40
N SER A 51 8.87 3.17 2.91
CA SER A 51 10.29 3.07 2.60
C SER A 51 10.65 1.61 2.36
N ALA A 52 11.74 1.38 1.68
CA ALA A 52 12.29 0.05 1.47
C ALA A 52 13.82 0.10 1.47
N VAL A 53 14.42 -0.99 1.87
CA VAL A 53 15.84 -1.27 1.71
C VAL A 53 16.00 -2.47 0.78
N GLN A 54 17.12 -2.52 0.07
CA GLN A 54 17.41 -3.64 -0.82
C GLN A 54 17.72 -4.91 -0.01
N GLU A 55 18.52 -4.77 1.04
CA GLU A 55 18.89 -5.80 2.00
C GLU A 55 18.96 -5.19 3.41
N LEU A 56 18.73 -6.01 4.43
CA LEU A 56 18.84 -5.57 5.83
C LEU A 56 20.31 -5.64 6.29
N ASN A 57 21.05 -4.56 6.08
CA ASN A 57 22.44 -4.41 6.56
C ASN A 57 22.71 -2.98 7.04
N SER A 58 23.88 -2.75 7.66
CA SER A 58 24.26 -1.47 8.25
C SER A 58 24.31 -0.32 7.23
N GLU A 59 24.76 -0.60 6.00
CA GLU A 59 24.87 0.40 4.93
C GLU A 59 23.50 0.85 4.46
N ALA A 60 22.56 -0.11 4.27
CA ALA A 60 21.18 0.21 3.88
C ALA A 60 20.45 1.00 4.98
N TYR A 61 20.71 0.72 6.26
CA TYR A 61 20.16 1.53 7.34
C TYR A 61 20.78 2.93 7.41
N ALA A 62 22.06 3.08 7.06
CA ALA A 62 22.70 4.40 6.96
C ALA A 62 22.08 5.21 5.80
N ASP A 63 21.90 4.60 4.63
CA ASP A 63 21.22 5.22 3.48
C ASP A 63 19.78 5.60 3.84
N LEU A 64 19.06 4.72 4.54
CA LEU A 64 17.68 4.99 4.98
C LEU A 64 17.62 6.17 5.95
N ALA A 65 18.57 6.27 6.89
CA ALA A 65 18.63 7.40 7.82
C ALA A 65 18.87 8.73 7.10
N ALA A 66 19.68 8.72 6.04
CA ALA A 66 19.99 9.92 5.26
C ALA A 66 18.79 10.45 4.45
N ILE A 67 17.79 9.62 4.18
CA ILE A 67 16.64 10.01 3.35
C ILE A 67 15.33 10.20 4.12
N VAL A 68 15.26 9.79 5.39
CA VAL A 68 14.08 10.04 6.23
C VAL A 68 14.17 11.46 6.78
N PRO A 69 13.19 12.35 6.50
CA PRO A 69 13.20 13.71 7.03
C PRO A 69 13.18 13.74 8.56
N GLU A 70 13.74 14.79 9.12
CA GLU A 70 13.68 15.02 10.57
C GLU A 70 12.23 15.02 11.05
N GLY A 71 11.95 14.30 12.14
CA GLY A 71 10.61 14.16 12.72
C GLY A 71 9.69 13.17 12.00
N ASP A 72 10.10 12.61 10.85
CA ASP A 72 9.35 11.57 10.12
C ASP A 72 9.84 10.16 10.50
N VAL A 73 9.22 9.15 9.90
CA VAL A 73 9.50 7.73 10.14
C VAL A 73 9.69 6.99 8.81
N ALA A 74 10.36 5.83 8.86
CA ALA A 74 10.36 4.85 7.80
C ALA A 74 9.37 3.73 8.13
N VAL A 75 8.50 3.38 7.17
CA VAL A 75 7.61 2.24 7.26
C VAL A 75 8.08 1.17 6.29
N LEU A 76 8.51 0.04 6.83
CA LEU A 76 9.07 -1.08 6.09
C LEU A 76 8.14 -2.30 6.14
N PHE A 77 8.09 -3.06 5.03
CA PHE A 77 7.50 -4.39 4.95
C PHE A 77 8.63 -5.39 4.83
N LEU A 78 8.84 -6.23 5.83
CA LEU A 78 9.99 -7.10 5.99
C LEU A 78 9.56 -8.56 6.04
N GLU A 79 10.40 -9.45 5.54
CA GLU A 79 10.14 -10.89 5.60
C GLU A 79 10.15 -11.43 7.03
N HIS A 80 11.05 -10.89 7.85
CA HIS A 80 11.21 -11.25 9.25
C HIS A 80 11.26 -10.01 10.14
N SER A 81 11.05 -10.18 11.43
CA SER A 81 11.27 -9.10 12.40
C SER A 81 12.70 -8.62 12.32
N PRO A 82 12.95 -7.31 12.11
CA PRO A 82 14.31 -6.81 11.96
C PRO A 82 15.05 -6.76 13.29
N GLU A 83 16.36 -7.01 13.23
CA GLU A 83 17.26 -6.54 14.27
C GLU A 83 17.40 -5.02 14.14
N ILE A 84 17.02 -4.30 15.19
CA ILE A 84 17.02 -2.84 15.17
C ILE A 84 18.42 -2.32 15.43
N PRO A 85 19.06 -1.59 14.48
CA PRO A 85 20.40 -1.07 14.67
C PRO A 85 20.48 -0.04 15.80
N ALA A 86 21.68 0.13 16.34
CA ALA A 86 21.94 1.12 17.38
C ALA A 86 21.51 2.54 16.91
N GLY A 87 20.83 3.26 17.80
CA GLY A 87 20.31 4.60 17.52
C GLY A 87 18.93 4.65 16.84
N TRP A 88 18.47 3.57 16.21
CA TRP A 88 17.12 3.48 15.68
C TRP A 88 16.10 3.13 16.76
N GLN A 89 14.88 3.58 16.60
CA GLN A 89 13.76 3.26 17.51
C GLN A 89 12.64 2.57 16.73
N LEU A 90 12.24 1.39 17.19
CA LEU A 90 11.01 0.73 16.74
C LEU A 90 9.82 1.37 17.46
N LEU A 91 8.99 2.11 16.72
CA LEU A 91 7.82 2.79 17.27
C LEU A 91 6.56 1.91 17.22
N ARG A 92 6.47 1.08 16.19
CA ARG A 92 5.35 0.16 15.97
C ARG A 92 5.81 -1.00 15.12
N ASP A 93 5.28 -2.17 15.41
CA ASP A 93 5.39 -3.37 14.60
C ASP A 93 4.03 -4.03 14.41
N GLY A 94 3.99 -5.11 13.65
CA GLY A 94 2.80 -5.92 13.45
C GLY A 94 2.92 -6.85 12.27
N THR A 95 2.08 -7.86 12.28
CA THR A 95 1.99 -8.85 11.19
C THR A 95 1.05 -8.37 10.11
N LEU A 96 1.53 -8.41 8.88
CA LEU A 96 0.76 -8.09 7.68
C LEU A 96 0.55 -9.35 6.85
N VAL A 97 -0.64 -9.54 6.30
CA VAL A 97 -0.92 -10.51 5.26
C VAL A 97 -0.88 -9.83 3.90
N GLN A 98 -0.11 -10.39 2.97
CA GLN A 98 -0.17 -10.02 1.56
C GLN A 98 -1.07 -11.02 0.84
N MET A 99 -2.00 -10.49 0.06
CA MET A 99 -2.96 -11.29 -0.70
C MET A 99 -2.93 -10.88 -2.17
N VAL A 100 -3.20 -11.82 -3.07
CA VAL A 100 -3.28 -11.61 -4.52
C VAL A 100 -4.65 -12.05 -5.04
N CYS A 101 -5.14 -11.40 -6.09
CA CYS A 101 -6.39 -11.79 -6.73
C CYS A 101 -6.12 -12.21 -8.19
N PRO A 102 -5.94 -13.50 -8.47
CA PRO A 102 -5.55 -13.99 -9.79
C PRO A 102 -6.68 -13.96 -10.82
N THR A 103 -7.93 -13.84 -10.38
CA THR A 103 -9.12 -13.87 -11.25
C THR A 103 -9.90 -12.57 -11.15
N VAL A 104 -10.57 -12.20 -12.24
CA VAL A 104 -11.44 -11.02 -12.27
C VAL A 104 -12.67 -11.29 -11.37
N PRO A 105 -12.90 -10.48 -10.32
CA PRO A 105 -14.00 -10.73 -9.41
C PRO A 105 -15.33 -10.26 -9.95
N ASP A 106 -16.39 -10.94 -9.54
CA ASP A 106 -17.73 -10.37 -9.51
C ASP A 106 -17.85 -9.42 -8.32
N GLY A 107 -18.56 -8.32 -8.47
CA GLY A 107 -18.82 -7.38 -7.37
C GLY A 107 -20.30 -7.36 -6.98
N PRO A 108 -20.62 -7.01 -5.73
CA PRO A 108 -22.01 -6.82 -5.34
C PRO A 108 -22.63 -5.67 -6.13
N SER A 109 -23.91 -5.81 -6.47
CA SER A 109 -24.69 -4.71 -7.02
C SER A 109 -25.03 -3.74 -5.89
N LEU A 110 -24.82 -2.45 -6.14
CA LEU A 110 -25.18 -1.37 -5.21
C LEU A 110 -26.21 -0.45 -5.86
N ALA A 111 -27.01 0.23 -5.03
CA ALA A 111 -27.88 1.31 -5.49
C ALA A 111 -27.07 2.58 -5.82
N GLU A 112 -25.98 2.81 -5.08
CA GLU A 112 -25.12 3.97 -5.26
C GLU A 112 -24.06 3.71 -6.33
N ALA A 113 -23.76 4.76 -7.12
CA ALA A 113 -22.73 4.70 -8.13
C ALA A 113 -21.31 4.73 -7.51
N ILE A 114 -20.41 3.95 -8.08
CA ILE A 114 -18.97 4.06 -7.84
C ILE A 114 -18.43 5.10 -8.82
N LEU A 115 -17.87 6.18 -8.29
CA LEU A 115 -17.37 7.32 -9.06
C LEU A 115 -15.86 7.43 -8.98
N PRO A 116 -15.18 7.82 -10.07
CA PRO A 116 -13.75 8.16 -9.99
C PRO A 116 -13.57 9.39 -9.12
N MET A 117 -12.52 9.36 -8.28
CA MET A 117 -12.09 10.50 -7.48
C MET A 117 -11.07 11.33 -8.24
N THR A 118 -11.14 12.64 -8.06
CA THR A 118 -10.26 13.63 -8.70
C THR A 118 -9.43 14.37 -7.65
N SER A 119 -8.53 15.23 -8.09
CA SER A 119 -7.75 16.08 -7.16
C SER A 119 -8.63 17.03 -6.32
N ALA A 120 -9.82 17.37 -6.79
CA ALA A 120 -10.79 18.16 -6.02
C ALA A 120 -11.32 17.40 -4.78
N ASP A 121 -11.28 16.07 -4.80
CA ASP A 121 -11.76 15.21 -3.71
C ASP A 121 -10.70 14.94 -2.65
N PHE A 122 -9.40 15.25 -2.90
CA PHE A 122 -8.29 14.90 -2.00
C PHE A 122 -8.49 15.36 -0.55
N PRO A 123 -8.95 16.59 -0.26
CA PRO A 123 -9.15 17.00 1.14
C PRO A 123 -10.19 16.14 1.88
N GLU A 124 -11.27 15.73 1.19
CA GLU A 124 -12.31 14.87 1.78
C GLU A 124 -11.80 13.43 1.95
N MET A 125 -10.99 12.94 1.01
CA MET A 125 -10.33 11.63 1.10
C MET A 125 -9.37 11.58 2.29
N VAL A 126 -8.56 12.61 2.52
CA VAL A 126 -7.68 12.74 3.69
C VAL A 126 -8.50 12.74 4.98
N THR A 127 -9.60 13.50 5.00
CA THR A 127 -10.52 13.54 6.16
C THR A 127 -11.08 12.15 6.48
N LEU A 128 -11.54 11.41 5.45
CA LEU A 128 -12.07 10.06 5.62
C LEU A 128 -10.98 9.08 6.06
N ALA A 129 -9.78 9.18 5.51
CA ALA A 129 -8.64 8.36 5.89
C ALA A 129 -8.22 8.60 7.35
N ASN A 130 -8.14 9.85 7.78
CA ASN A 130 -7.83 10.19 9.17
C ASN A 130 -8.89 9.69 10.17
N LEU A 131 -10.16 9.65 9.75
CA LEU A 131 -11.25 9.11 10.58
C LEU A 131 -11.21 7.58 10.70
N THR A 132 -10.71 6.88 9.68
CA THR A 132 -10.84 5.41 9.56
C THR A 132 -9.52 4.66 9.65
N GLU A 133 -8.40 5.37 9.56
CA GLU A 133 -7.02 4.85 9.68
C GLU A 133 -6.73 3.59 8.83
N PRO A 134 -6.96 3.61 7.50
CA PRO A 134 -6.76 2.45 6.64
C PRO A 134 -5.27 2.10 6.42
N GLY A 135 -4.37 2.87 7.01
CA GLY A 135 -2.93 2.87 6.85
C GLY A 135 -2.42 4.27 6.54
N PRO A 136 -1.12 4.45 6.29
CA PRO A 136 -0.58 5.77 5.99
C PRO A 136 -1.28 6.42 4.79
N PHE A 137 -1.89 7.56 5.00
CA PHE A 137 -2.54 8.38 3.98
C PHE A 137 -2.29 9.85 4.28
N ARG A 138 -1.59 10.54 3.38
CA ARG A 138 -1.21 11.95 3.50
C ARG A 138 -1.82 12.74 2.35
N ASP A 139 -1.62 14.05 2.32
CA ASP A 139 -2.25 14.99 1.39
C ASP A 139 -2.11 14.59 -0.09
N HIS A 140 -0.99 13.97 -0.46
CA HIS A 140 -0.72 13.58 -1.84
C HIS A 140 -0.67 12.05 -2.06
N THR A 141 -1.06 11.23 -1.09
CA THR A 141 -1.11 9.75 -1.27
C THR A 141 -1.97 9.36 -2.47
N ALA A 142 -3.07 10.08 -2.70
CA ALA A 142 -3.98 9.80 -3.82
C ALA A 142 -3.35 9.99 -5.21
N ARG A 143 -2.15 10.58 -5.32
CA ARG A 143 -1.38 10.68 -6.57
C ARG A 143 -0.72 9.36 -7.00
N LEU A 144 -0.65 8.35 -6.11
CA LEU A 144 -0.02 7.05 -6.42
C LEU A 144 -0.83 6.21 -7.41
N GLY A 145 -2.13 6.45 -7.53
CA GLY A 145 -2.97 5.71 -8.47
C GLY A 145 -4.41 6.21 -8.52
N GLY A 146 -5.21 5.58 -9.36
CA GLY A 146 -6.64 5.87 -9.46
C GLY A 146 -7.37 5.53 -8.17
N PHE A 147 -8.25 6.42 -7.75
CA PHE A 147 -9.16 6.23 -6.63
C PHE A 147 -10.61 6.25 -7.11
N VAL A 148 -11.44 5.47 -6.45
CA VAL A 148 -12.89 5.46 -6.64
C VAL A 148 -13.57 5.62 -5.28
N GLY A 149 -14.77 6.20 -5.30
CA GLY A 149 -15.54 6.44 -4.08
C GLY A 149 -17.03 6.30 -4.30
N ILE A 150 -17.74 6.19 -3.19
CA ILE A 150 -19.20 6.19 -3.12
C ILE A 150 -19.63 7.39 -2.29
N ARG A 151 -20.59 8.16 -2.84
CA ARG A 151 -21.18 9.31 -2.15
C ARG A 151 -22.63 9.02 -1.75
N VAL A 152 -22.97 9.41 -0.52
CA VAL A 152 -24.34 9.35 0.00
C VAL A 152 -24.72 10.74 0.45
N ASN A 153 -25.77 11.31 -0.13
CA ASN A 153 -26.21 12.69 0.15
C ASN A 153 -25.06 13.72 0.02
N GLY A 154 -24.21 13.57 -1.01
CA GLY A 154 -23.08 14.45 -1.27
C GLY A 154 -21.81 14.17 -0.45
N ARG A 155 -21.87 13.42 0.66
CA ARG A 155 -20.72 13.07 1.51
C ARG A 155 -19.98 11.84 0.98
N LEU A 156 -18.66 11.83 1.04
CA LEU A 156 -17.86 10.65 0.72
C LEU A 156 -18.07 9.57 1.80
N ALA A 157 -18.83 8.53 1.43
CA ALA A 157 -19.21 7.45 2.34
C ALA A 157 -18.14 6.35 2.41
N ALA A 158 -17.48 6.07 1.29
CA ALA A 158 -16.42 5.08 1.20
C ALA A 158 -15.50 5.37 0.02
N MET A 159 -14.25 4.92 0.11
CA MET A 159 -13.27 4.99 -0.97
C MET A 159 -12.37 3.77 -0.99
N ALA A 160 -11.76 3.52 -2.14
CA ALA A 160 -10.62 2.62 -2.34
C ALA A 160 -9.80 3.12 -3.51
N GLY A 161 -8.54 2.74 -3.59
CA GLY A 161 -7.69 3.13 -4.70
C GLY A 161 -6.46 2.24 -4.82
N ARG A 162 -5.45 2.75 -5.50
CA ARG A 162 -4.19 2.06 -5.76
C ARG A 162 -3.04 2.75 -5.06
N ARG A 163 -2.03 1.97 -4.65
CA ARG A 163 -0.85 2.52 -3.97
C ARG A 163 0.45 2.04 -4.63
N LEU A 164 0.88 0.83 -4.37
CA LEU A 164 2.13 0.28 -4.91
C LEU A 164 1.92 -0.30 -6.32
N ALA A 165 2.93 -0.18 -7.17
CA ALA A 165 2.85 -0.63 -8.56
C ALA A 165 4.15 -1.31 -9.04
N PRO A 166 4.56 -2.45 -8.46
CA PRO A 166 5.61 -3.27 -9.04
C PRO A 166 5.26 -3.69 -10.47
N THR A 167 6.25 -4.01 -11.29
CA THR A 167 6.02 -4.47 -12.66
C THR A 167 5.08 -5.67 -12.69
N GLY A 168 4.02 -5.62 -13.48
CA GLY A 168 3.01 -6.67 -13.60
C GLY A 168 1.95 -6.67 -12.48
N PHE A 169 2.06 -5.83 -11.45
CA PHE A 169 1.15 -5.78 -10.30
C PHE A 169 0.65 -4.38 -9.99
N ALA A 170 -0.46 -4.30 -9.25
CA ALA A 170 -0.90 -3.06 -8.61
C ALA A 170 -1.62 -3.36 -7.28
N GLU A 171 -1.34 -2.55 -6.27
CA GLU A 171 -1.91 -2.71 -4.94
C GLU A 171 -3.26 -2.03 -4.82
N VAL A 172 -4.27 -2.78 -4.38
CA VAL A 172 -5.52 -2.22 -3.85
C VAL A 172 -5.27 -1.72 -2.44
N SER A 173 -5.55 -0.46 -2.18
CA SER A 173 -5.20 0.19 -0.90
C SER A 173 -6.22 1.25 -0.50
N ALA A 174 -6.03 1.81 0.70
CA ALA A 174 -6.84 2.87 1.29
C ALA A 174 -8.35 2.55 1.27
N VAL A 175 -8.68 1.27 1.46
CA VAL A 175 -10.07 0.82 1.56
C VAL A 175 -10.65 1.28 2.88
N CYS A 176 -11.56 2.23 2.84
CA CYS A 176 -12.20 2.72 4.05
C CYS A 176 -13.66 3.10 3.82
N THR A 177 -14.44 2.95 4.88
CA THR A 177 -15.87 3.29 4.91
C THR A 177 -16.15 4.10 6.16
N HIS A 178 -16.74 5.27 5.98
CA HIS A 178 -17.16 6.12 7.08
C HIS A 178 -18.07 5.33 8.05
N PRO A 179 -17.91 5.47 9.38
CA PRO A 179 -18.66 4.69 10.37
C PRO A 179 -20.19 4.68 10.15
N ASP A 180 -20.78 5.82 9.81
CA ASP A 180 -22.23 5.96 9.56
C ASP A 180 -22.75 5.15 8.36
N PHE A 181 -21.85 4.69 7.48
CA PHE A 181 -22.20 3.99 6.24
C PHE A 181 -21.70 2.54 6.19
N ARG A 182 -21.15 2.01 7.30
CA ARG A 182 -20.74 0.61 7.40
C ARG A 182 -21.91 -0.36 7.26
N GLY A 183 -21.60 -1.61 6.94
CA GLY A 183 -22.63 -2.68 6.81
C GLY A 183 -23.44 -2.64 5.50
N ARG A 184 -23.10 -1.75 4.54
CA ARG A 184 -23.81 -1.59 3.27
C ARG A 184 -23.11 -2.24 2.06
N GLY A 185 -22.02 -3.00 2.28
CA GLY A 185 -21.28 -3.66 1.19
C GLY A 185 -20.34 -2.75 0.40
N TYR A 186 -20.18 -1.47 0.77
CA TYR A 186 -19.40 -0.50 0.01
C TYR A 186 -17.92 -0.90 -0.13
N ALA A 187 -17.28 -1.36 0.94
CA ALA A 187 -15.88 -1.80 0.88
C ALA A 187 -15.70 -2.95 -0.12
N GLN A 188 -16.57 -3.96 -0.08
CA GLN A 188 -16.51 -5.09 -1.01
C GLN A 188 -16.68 -4.65 -2.47
N ALA A 189 -17.64 -3.79 -2.74
CA ALA A 189 -17.92 -3.28 -4.09
C ALA A 189 -16.74 -2.45 -4.62
N LEU A 190 -16.16 -1.57 -3.80
CA LEU A 190 -15.01 -0.74 -4.17
C LEU A 190 -13.76 -1.59 -4.43
N VAL A 191 -13.46 -2.56 -3.55
CA VAL A 191 -12.36 -3.50 -3.75
C VAL A 191 -12.53 -4.25 -5.07
N ALA A 192 -13.72 -4.80 -5.34
CA ALA A 192 -14.00 -5.49 -6.59
C ALA A 192 -13.86 -4.57 -7.82
N ALA A 193 -14.29 -3.31 -7.72
CA ALA A 193 -14.16 -2.34 -8.81
C ALA A 193 -12.69 -2.02 -9.12
N VAL A 194 -11.88 -1.70 -8.09
CA VAL A 194 -10.44 -1.43 -8.27
C VAL A 194 -9.71 -2.66 -8.79
N THR A 195 -10.07 -3.86 -8.31
CA THR A 195 -9.50 -5.14 -8.75
C THR A 195 -9.79 -5.39 -10.24
N ARG A 196 -11.03 -5.19 -10.70
CA ARG A 196 -11.38 -5.31 -12.14
C ARG A 196 -10.62 -4.29 -13.00
N ASP A 197 -10.47 -3.07 -12.52
CA ASP A 197 -9.76 -2.02 -13.23
C ASP A 197 -8.26 -2.37 -13.39
N ILE A 198 -7.62 -2.92 -12.35
CA ILE A 198 -6.24 -3.42 -12.41
C ILE A 198 -6.12 -4.57 -13.43
N HIS A 199 -7.05 -5.53 -13.41
CA HIS A 199 -7.06 -6.62 -14.39
C HIS A 199 -7.23 -6.13 -15.82
N SER A 200 -8.06 -5.10 -16.05
CA SER A 200 -8.26 -4.53 -17.39
C SER A 200 -6.98 -3.93 -18.00
N GLU A 201 -6.01 -3.59 -17.15
CA GLU A 201 -4.68 -3.13 -17.57
C GLU A 201 -3.67 -4.28 -17.76
N GLY A 202 -4.09 -5.54 -17.64
CA GLY A 202 -3.22 -6.72 -17.74
C GLY A 202 -2.30 -6.91 -16.54
N ARG A 203 -2.62 -6.33 -15.38
CA ARG A 203 -1.86 -6.46 -14.13
C ARG A 203 -2.57 -7.35 -13.12
N THR A 204 -1.81 -7.98 -12.25
CA THR A 204 -2.36 -8.77 -11.14
C THR A 204 -2.59 -7.88 -9.91
N PRO A 205 -3.81 -7.82 -9.38
CA PRO A 205 -4.09 -7.10 -8.16
C PRO A 205 -3.50 -7.80 -6.94
N PHE A 206 -2.91 -7.03 -6.03
CA PHE A 206 -2.53 -7.50 -4.70
C PHE A 206 -2.96 -6.49 -3.65
N LEU A 207 -2.88 -6.86 -2.39
CA LEU A 207 -3.09 -5.96 -1.26
C LEU A 207 -2.27 -6.41 -0.05
N THR A 208 -2.11 -5.48 0.89
CA THR A 208 -1.46 -5.74 2.17
C THR A 208 -2.37 -5.21 3.29
N SER A 209 -2.62 -6.03 4.30
CA SER A 209 -3.49 -5.69 5.43
C SER A 209 -2.91 -6.22 6.73
N PHE A 210 -3.20 -5.58 7.85
CA PHE A 210 -2.91 -6.19 9.15
C PHE A 210 -3.65 -7.52 9.27
N GLU A 211 -2.94 -8.57 9.71
CA GLU A 211 -3.53 -9.90 9.96
C GLU A 211 -4.66 -9.81 11.00
N ALA A 212 -4.47 -8.97 12.01
CA ALA A 212 -5.47 -8.73 13.05
C ALA A 212 -6.76 -8.07 12.54
N ASN A 213 -6.75 -7.45 11.34
CA ASN A 213 -7.94 -6.87 10.72
C ASN A 213 -8.77 -7.95 10.00
N THR A 214 -9.28 -8.91 10.79
CA THR A 214 -10.02 -10.07 10.28
C THR A 214 -11.26 -9.71 9.47
N GLY A 215 -11.89 -8.58 9.80
CA GLY A 215 -13.04 -8.06 9.05
C GLY A 215 -12.68 -7.67 7.62
N ALA A 216 -11.57 -6.96 7.43
CA ALA A 216 -11.08 -6.58 6.11
C ALA A 216 -10.59 -7.82 5.34
N VAL A 217 -9.81 -8.69 5.97
CA VAL A 217 -9.32 -9.93 5.35
C VAL A 217 -10.48 -10.77 4.81
N ARG A 218 -11.57 -10.89 5.57
CA ARG A 218 -12.77 -11.61 5.14
C ARG A 218 -13.42 -10.97 3.89
N ILE A 219 -13.49 -9.64 3.83
CA ILE A 219 -14.01 -8.92 2.65
C ILE A 219 -13.12 -9.22 1.43
N TYR A 220 -11.79 -9.17 1.60
CA TYR A 220 -10.85 -9.47 0.51
C TYR A 220 -10.99 -10.89 -0.01
N GLN A 221 -11.13 -11.89 0.90
CA GLN A 221 -11.40 -13.28 0.52
C GLN A 221 -12.70 -13.43 -0.26
N GLN A 222 -13.77 -12.74 0.15
CA GLN A 222 -15.05 -12.73 -0.56
C GLN A 222 -14.96 -12.14 -1.98
N VAL A 223 -14.03 -11.22 -2.22
CA VAL A 223 -13.74 -10.66 -3.55
C VAL A 223 -12.89 -11.61 -4.40
N GLY A 224 -12.23 -12.60 -3.79
CA GLY A 224 -11.39 -13.57 -4.51
C GLY A 224 -9.89 -13.42 -4.25
N PHE A 225 -9.50 -12.58 -3.30
CA PHE A 225 -8.10 -12.50 -2.86
C PHE A 225 -7.72 -13.75 -2.07
N ILE A 226 -6.57 -14.32 -2.40
CA ILE A 226 -5.97 -15.45 -1.70
C ILE A 226 -4.69 -15.03 -0.98
N HIS A 227 -4.41 -15.64 0.17
CA HIS A 227 -3.19 -15.37 0.91
C HIS A 227 -1.96 -15.80 0.09
N ARG A 228 -0.97 -14.91 -0.03
CA ARG A 228 0.30 -15.19 -0.68
C ARG A 228 1.41 -15.41 0.34
N ARG A 229 1.65 -14.42 1.20
CA ARG A 229 2.67 -14.48 2.27
C ARG A 229 2.36 -13.53 3.41
N THR A 230 3.14 -13.66 4.46
CA THR A 230 3.11 -12.77 5.63
C THR A 230 4.34 -11.91 5.65
N PHE A 231 4.19 -10.64 6.08
CA PHE A 231 5.27 -9.70 6.33
C PHE A 231 5.26 -9.23 7.78
N GLN A 232 6.41 -8.72 8.23
CA GLN A 232 6.51 -7.91 9.43
C GLN A 232 6.52 -6.44 9.06
N LEU A 233 5.58 -5.67 9.58
CA LEU A 233 5.61 -4.21 9.55
C LEU A 233 6.62 -3.73 10.58
N ALA A 234 7.47 -2.80 10.19
CA ALA A 234 8.28 -2.03 11.12
C ALA A 234 8.13 -0.53 10.84
N VAL A 235 7.72 0.23 11.86
CA VAL A 235 7.72 1.70 11.84
C VAL A 235 8.94 2.15 12.63
N LEU A 236 9.93 2.67 11.93
CA LEU A 236 11.23 2.99 12.48
C LEU A 236 11.47 4.49 12.48
N LYS A 237 11.97 5.02 13.61
CA LYS A 237 12.50 6.37 13.69
C LYS A 237 14.03 6.31 13.58
N PRO A 238 14.64 7.07 12.65
CA PRO A 238 16.09 7.10 12.53
C PRO A 238 16.76 7.77 13.74
N PRO A 239 18.09 7.55 13.93
CA PRO A 239 18.85 8.31 14.91
C PRO A 239 18.79 9.81 14.58
N SER A 240 18.84 10.65 15.61
CA SER A 240 18.95 12.10 15.39
C SER A 240 20.25 12.40 14.63
N PRO A 241 20.23 13.37 13.70
CA PRO A 241 21.47 13.82 13.08
C PRO A 241 22.47 14.28 14.15
N VAL A 242 23.74 13.88 14.00
CA VAL A 242 24.84 14.31 14.88
C VAL A 242 25.25 15.74 14.55
#